data_80416aac51c0eaa21105be4300c34621
#
_entry.id   80416aac51c0eaa21105be4300c34621
#
_cell.length_a   1.000
_cell.length_b   1.000
_cell.length_c   1.000
_cell.angle_alpha   90.00
_cell.angle_beta   90.00
_cell.angle_gamma   90.00
#
_symmetry.space_group_name_H-M   'P 1'
#
loop_
_entity.id
_entity.type
_entity.pdbx_description
1 polymer ?
#
loop_
_entity_poly.entity_id
_entity_poly.type
_entity_poly.pdbx_seq_one_letter_code
_entity_poly.pdbx_strand_id
1 'polypeptide(L)'
;MSAILRGKPWPLGSTVTARGVNFSVAAPRANRVELLLFSSSEAPSPDRIIDLDVQTHRSGDYWHVEVEGLKEGCLYGYRVFGPLAPGGHGFRPAKVLLDPCARGIEGWSVYQREMATGASPNTDCCLKGVVCERDRFDFDAHPRPRHSWQQTVIYELHVGGFTRRSDSGVAPERRGTLLGVIDKIPYLKDLGV
;
A
#
# COMPACT_ATOMS: atom_id res chain seq x y z
N MET A 1 1.70 5.95 25.65
CA MET A 1 1.98 6.32 24.25
C MET A 1 2.95 5.30 23.70
N SER A 2 2.74 4.78 22.49
CA SER A 2 3.69 3.85 21.85
C SER A 2 5.01 4.57 21.61
N ALA A 3 6.14 3.91 21.89
CA ALA A 3 7.45 4.50 21.66
C ALA A 3 7.75 4.65 20.16
N ILE A 4 8.53 5.67 19.84
CA ILE A 4 9.01 5.95 18.49
C ILE A 4 10.51 5.63 18.50
N LEU A 5 10.92 4.71 17.65
CA LEU A 5 12.29 4.23 17.55
C LEU A 5 12.87 4.60 16.18
N ARG A 6 14.19 4.60 16.06
CA ARG A 6 14.90 4.97 14.84
C ARG A 6 14.38 4.23 13.60
N GLY A 7 14.07 2.94 13.71
CA GLY A 7 13.69 2.11 12.57
C GLY A 7 14.86 1.79 11.64
N LYS A 8 14.52 1.19 10.47
CA LYS A 8 15.47 0.75 9.43
C LYS A 8 15.10 1.35 8.08
N PRO A 9 16.08 1.76 7.26
CA PRO A 9 15.82 2.35 5.94
C PRO A 9 15.35 1.32 4.90
N TRP A 10 15.46 0.04 5.17
CA TRP A 10 15.10 -1.05 4.28
C TRP A 10 14.42 -2.19 5.04
N PRO A 11 13.43 -2.86 4.40
CA PRO A 11 12.85 -2.59 3.08
C PRO A 11 11.95 -1.36 3.06
N LEU A 12 11.68 -0.78 1.87
CA LEU A 12 10.71 0.29 1.70
C LEU A 12 9.29 -0.19 1.97
N GLY A 13 8.40 0.75 2.31
CA GLY A 13 7.03 0.45 2.72
C GLY A 13 6.92 0.21 4.22
N SER A 14 5.82 -0.42 4.63
CA SER A 14 5.60 -0.86 6.00
C SER A 14 6.05 -2.30 6.20
N THR A 15 6.66 -2.60 7.33
CA THR A 15 7.11 -3.94 7.71
C THR A 15 6.74 -4.22 9.16
N VAL A 16 5.94 -5.25 9.40
CA VAL A 16 5.62 -5.71 10.77
C VAL A 16 6.87 -6.30 11.39
N THR A 17 7.15 -5.92 12.63
CA THR A 17 8.29 -6.37 13.43
C THR A 17 7.80 -7.00 14.73
N ALA A 18 8.69 -7.61 15.50
CA ALA A 18 8.34 -8.17 16.80
C ALA A 18 7.83 -7.10 17.82
N ARG A 19 8.17 -5.81 17.62
CA ARG A 19 7.79 -4.71 18.52
C ARG A 19 6.64 -3.86 17.98
N GLY A 20 6.46 -3.80 16.69
CA GLY A 20 5.47 -2.93 16.05
C GLY A 20 5.59 -2.90 14.55
N VAL A 21 5.69 -1.71 13.95
CA VAL A 21 5.80 -1.55 12.50
C VAL A 21 6.93 -0.58 12.16
N ASN A 22 7.82 -1.02 11.29
CA ASN A 22 8.81 -0.16 10.65
C ASN A 22 8.25 0.42 9.36
N PHE A 23 8.35 1.72 9.20
CA PHE A 23 7.99 2.45 7.98
C PHE A 23 9.26 3.01 7.33
N SER A 24 9.36 2.92 6.01
CA SER A 24 10.46 3.50 5.26
C SER A 24 9.99 4.01 3.90
N VAL A 25 10.37 5.25 3.56
CA VAL A 25 10.03 5.89 2.29
C VAL A 25 11.23 6.65 1.71
N ALA A 26 11.40 6.57 0.40
CA ALA A 26 12.41 7.32 -0.31
C ALA A 26 11.91 8.75 -0.60
N ALA A 27 12.59 9.75 -0.07
CA ALA A 27 12.28 11.16 -0.31
C ALA A 27 13.57 12.00 -0.29
N PRO A 28 14.42 11.89 -1.34
CA PRO A 28 15.78 12.44 -1.36
C PRO A 28 15.82 13.96 -1.19
N ARG A 29 14.86 14.67 -1.78
CA ARG A 29 14.81 16.14 -1.75
C ARG A 29 13.94 16.70 -0.61
N ALA A 30 13.36 15.85 0.23
CA ALA A 30 12.59 16.29 1.37
C ALA A 30 13.50 16.87 2.46
N ASN A 31 13.06 17.94 3.08
CA ASN A 31 13.68 18.50 4.30
C ASN A 31 12.94 18.12 5.57
N ARG A 32 11.69 17.64 5.47
CA ARG A 32 10.86 17.11 6.55
C ARG A 32 9.87 16.09 5.99
N VAL A 33 9.60 15.05 6.76
CA VAL A 33 8.59 14.02 6.47
C VAL A 33 7.78 13.77 7.73
N GLU A 34 6.47 13.72 7.60
CA GLU A 34 5.55 13.27 8.64
C GLU A 34 4.95 11.94 8.25
N LEU A 35 4.97 10.97 9.15
CA LEU A 35 4.16 9.76 9.09
C LEU A 35 2.81 10.04 9.76
N LEU A 36 1.73 9.78 9.06
CA LEU A 36 0.36 9.99 9.51
C LEU A 36 -0.29 8.62 9.72
N LEU A 37 -0.91 8.41 10.88
CA LEU A 37 -1.64 7.19 11.22
C LEU A 37 -3.13 7.50 11.32
N PHE A 38 -3.98 6.58 10.85
CA PHE A 38 -5.42 6.76 10.78
C PHE A 38 -6.15 5.54 11.32
N SER A 39 -7.30 5.76 11.95
CA SER A 39 -8.23 4.71 12.38
C SER A 39 -9.22 4.32 11.28
N SER A 40 -9.44 5.19 10.29
CA SER A 40 -10.37 4.97 9.19
C SER A 40 -9.85 5.60 7.89
N SER A 41 -10.20 5.00 6.76
CA SER A 41 -9.93 5.58 5.44
C SER A 41 -10.67 6.89 5.18
N GLU A 42 -11.79 7.12 5.87
CA GLU A 42 -12.64 8.32 5.75
C GLU A 42 -12.31 9.39 6.79
N ALA A 43 -11.34 9.14 7.68
CA ALA A 43 -10.98 10.07 8.74
C ALA A 43 -10.57 11.44 8.17
N PRO A 44 -11.17 12.56 8.64
CA PRO A 44 -10.88 13.91 8.15
C PRO A 44 -9.52 14.42 8.64
N SER A 45 -8.94 13.76 9.64
CA SER A 45 -7.65 14.08 10.21
C SER A 45 -6.94 12.79 10.67
N PRO A 46 -5.60 12.77 10.70
CA PRO A 46 -4.88 11.64 11.30
C PRO A 46 -5.08 11.62 12.81
N ASP A 47 -5.18 10.41 13.38
CA ASP A 47 -5.22 10.20 14.84
C ASP A 47 -3.85 10.49 15.48
N ARG A 48 -2.79 10.29 14.71
CA ARG A 48 -1.43 10.56 15.16
C ARG A 48 -0.56 11.06 14.00
N ILE A 49 0.22 12.11 14.30
CA ILE A 49 1.26 12.64 13.41
C ILE A 49 2.61 12.37 14.08
N ILE A 50 3.52 11.74 13.34
CA ILE A 50 4.89 11.50 13.78
C ILE A 50 5.82 12.29 12.87
N ASP A 51 6.40 13.34 13.40
CA ASP A 51 7.43 14.12 12.71
C ASP A 51 8.75 13.36 12.73
N LEU A 52 9.30 13.05 11.57
CA LEU A 52 10.53 12.29 11.45
C LEU A 52 11.72 13.23 11.63
N ASP A 53 12.46 13.05 12.71
CA ASP A 53 13.67 13.80 12.98
C ASP A 53 14.78 13.45 11.97
N VAL A 54 15.34 14.48 11.35
CA VAL A 54 16.35 14.32 10.28
C VAL A 54 17.63 13.64 10.75
N GLN A 55 18.01 13.77 12.02
CA GLN A 55 19.22 13.18 12.58
C GLN A 55 19.02 11.70 12.92
N THR A 56 17.83 11.35 13.38
CA THR A 56 17.51 10.00 13.88
C THR A 56 16.84 9.13 12.83
N HIS A 57 15.89 9.70 12.06
CA HIS A 57 14.98 8.98 11.19
C HIS A 57 15.32 9.11 9.70
N ARG A 58 16.55 9.53 9.36
CA ARG A 58 17.01 9.62 7.99
C ARG A 58 18.33 8.88 7.78
N SER A 59 18.44 8.16 6.67
CA SER A 59 19.67 7.51 6.20
C SER A 59 19.79 7.75 4.70
N GLY A 60 20.62 8.72 4.31
CA GLY A 60 20.75 9.16 2.93
C GLY A 60 19.41 9.70 2.39
N ASP A 61 18.86 9.04 1.38
CA ASP A 61 17.61 9.42 0.74
C ASP A 61 16.36 8.83 1.39
N TYR A 62 16.53 7.98 2.40
CA TYR A 62 15.46 7.22 3.02
C TYR A 62 15.08 7.78 4.40
N TRP A 63 13.78 8.02 4.57
CA TRP A 63 13.19 8.40 5.85
C TRP A 63 12.52 7.17 6.47
N HIS A 64 12.82 6.88 7.73
CA HIS A 64 12.37 5.65 8.37
C HIS A 64 12.10 5.84 9.86
N VAL A 65 11.16 5.07 10.38
CA VAL A 65 10.77 5.08 11.79
C VAL A 65 10.14 3.74 12.17
N GLU A 66 10.42 3.23 13.36
CA GLU A 66 9.68 2.08 13.90
C GLU A 66 8.75 2.59 15.01
N VAL A 67 7.48 2.26 14.91
CA VAL A 67 6.44 2.66 15.88
C VAL A 67 6.00 1.43 16.65
N GLU A 68 6.27 1.40 17.96
CA GLU A 68 5.91 0.27 18.81
C GLU A 68 4.41 0.10 18.96
N GLY A 69 3.98 -1.14 19.12
CA GLY A 69 2.60 -1.51 19.40
C GLY A 69 1.64 -1.42 18.22
N LEU A 70 2.08 -0.90 17.06
CA LEU A 70 1.30 -0.97 15.83
C LEU A 70 1.26 -2.41 15.30
N LYS A 71 0.18 -2.73 14.60
CA LYS A 71 -0.08 -4.07 14.05
C LYS A 71 -0.51 -3.98 12.59
N GLU A 72 -0.63 -5.13 11.97
CA GLU A 72 -1.30 -5.30 10.68
C GLU A 72 -2.69 -4.67 10.69
N GLY A 73 -3.11 -4.11 9.54
CA GLY A 73 -4.38 -3.41 9.37
C GLY A 73 -4.32 -1.90 9.70
N CYS A 74 -3.24 -1.40 10.31
CA CYS A 74 -3.09 0.04 10.56
C CYS A 74 -3.03 0.82 9.25
N LEU A 75 -3.77 1.93 9.17
CA LEU A 75 -3.79 2.82 8.02
C LEU A 75 -2.76 3.93 8.19
N TYR A 76 -2.07 4.25 7.10
CA TYR A 76 -1.02 5.28 7.13
C TYR A 76 -0.89 6.04 5.81
N GLY A 77 -0.22 7.17 5.89
CA GLY A 77 0.19 7.99 4.76
C GLY A 77 1.33 8.90 5.15
N TYR A 78 1.80 9.71 4.21
CA TYR A 78 2.89 10.66 4.46
C TYR A 78 2.48 12.07 4.11
N ARG A 79 3.07 13.03 4.83
CA ARG A 79 3.19 14.42 4.41
C ARG A 79 4.65 14.76 4.20
N VAL A 80 4.98 15.34 3.06
CA VAL A 80 6.38 15.56 2.69
C VAL A 80 6.59 17.03 2.38
N PHE A 81 7.63 17.60 2.96
CA PHE A 81 8.01 19.00 2.86
C PHE A 81 9.37 19.11 2.16
N GLY A 82 9.51 20.11 1.32
CA GLY A 82 10.75 20.33 0.58
C GLY A 82 10.66 21.59 -0.27
N PRO A 83 11.68 21.87 -1.08
CA PRO A 83 11.72 23.05 -1.92
C PRO A 83 10.60 23.02 -2.96
N LEU A 84 10.03 24.19 -3.23
CA LEU A 84 9.16 24.40 -4.39
C LEU A 84 10.02 24.33 -5.66
N ALA A 85 9.62 23.49 -6.60
CA ALA A 85 10.27 23.44 -7.91
C ALA A 85 9.69 24.50 -8.86
N PRO A 86 10.49 25.07 -9.76
CA PRO A 86 9.99 25.93 -10.83
C PRO A 86 8.89 25.19 -11.64
N GLY A 87 7.83 25.90 -12.01
CA GLY A 87 6.70 25.32 -12.76
C GLY A 87 5.63 24.64 -11.90
N GLY A 88 5.66 24.81 -10.57
CA GLY A 88 4.61 24.27 -9.68
C GLY A 88 4.70 22.77 -9.40
N HIS A 89 5.72 22.09 -9.89
CA HIS A 89 6.02 20.71 -9.60
C HIS A 89 6.91 20.65 -8.35
N GLY A 90 6.33 20.56 -7.18
CA GLY A 90 7.07 20.56 -5.92
C GLY A 90 6.31 19.86 -4.81
N PHE A 91 6.93 19.86 -3.65
CA PHE A 91 6.30 19.33 -2.45
C PHE A 91 5.04 20.14 -2.10
N ARG A 92 3.96 19.44 -1.79
CA ARG A 92 2.68 20.04 -1.37
C ARG A 92 2.30 19.54 0.01
N PRO A 93 2.74 20.21 1.09
CA PRO A 93 2.52 19.75 2.46
C PRO A 93 1.06 19.60 2.89
N ALA A 94 0.13 20.24 2.18
CA ALA A 94 -1.30 20.05 2.41
C ALA A 94 -1.82 18.66 1.97
N LYS A 95 -1.02 17.92 1.20
CA LYS A 95 -1.43 16.60 0.68
C LYS A 95 -0.96 15.47 1.57
N VAL A 96 -1.87 14.55 1.83
CA VAL A 96 -1.54 13.20 2.29
C VAL A 96 -1.19 12.38 1.06
N LEU A 97 -0.01 11.78 1.09
CA LEU A 97 0.54 10.97 0.01
C LEU A 97 0.46 9.49 0.40
N LEU A 98 0.02 8.68 -0.55
CA LEU A 98 0.10 7.23 -0.46
C LEU A 98 1.57 6.80 -0.55
N ASP A 99 1.96 5.82 0.25
CA ASP A 99 3.26 5.17 0.14
C ASP A 99 3.35 4.43 -1.20
N PRO A 100 4.33 4.74 -2.05
CA PRO A 100 4.53 4.02 -3.33
C PRO A 100 4.79 2.51 -3.15
N CYS A 101 5.27 2.10 -1.97
CA CYS A 101 5.58 0.72 -1.62
C CYS A 101 4.50 0.08 -0.72
N ALA A 102 3.33 0.72 -0.58
CA ALA A 102 2.22 0.15 0.17
C ALA A 102 1.75 -1.16 -0.46
N ARG A 103 1.56 -2.20 0.34
CA ARG A 103 1.08 -3.52 -0.11
C ARG A 103 -0.43 -3.65 -0.10
N GLY A 104 -1.09 -2.95 0.83
CA GLY A 104 -2.53 -2.79 0.89
C GLY A 104 -2.90 -1.32 0.77
N ILE A 105 -4.05 -1.06 0.19
CA ILE A 105 -4.55 0.30 -0.04
C ILE A 105 -6.03 0.35 0.31
N GLU A 106 -6.42 1.34 1.11
CA GLU A 106 -7.80 1.65 1.44
C GLU A 106 -8.18 3.08 1.04
N GLY A 107 -9.49 3.35 0.97
CA GLY A 107 -10.06 4.66 0.67
C GLY A 107 -10.61 4.82 -0.76
N TRP A 108 -10.75 3.72 -1.51
CA TRP A 108 -11.30 3.78 -2.88
C TRP A 108 -12.73 4.31 -2.94
N SER A 109 -13.54 4.09 -1.88
CA SER A 109 -14.92 4.58 -1.77
C SER A 109 -15.03 6.11 -1.69
N VAL A 110 -14.00 6.76 -1.13
CA VAL A 110 -13.96 8.22 -0.90
C VAL A 110 -12.94 8.95 -1.78
N TYR A 111 -12.12 8.22 -2.54
CA TYR A 111 -11.04 8.79 -3.34
C TYR A 111 -11.56 9.76 -4.41
N GLN A 112 -10.99 10.97 -4.41
CA GLN A 112 -11.27 12.00 -5.39
C GLN A 112 -9.95 12.44 -6.07
N ARG A 113 -9.86 12.15 -7.37
CA ARG A 113 -8.65 12.42 -8.17
C ARG A 113 -8.33 13.92 -8.23
N GLU A 114 -9.35 14.76 -8.35
CA GLU A 114 -9.23 16.22 -8.41
C GLU A 114 -8.59 16.76 -7.13
N MET A 115 -8.94 16.17 -5.99
CA MET A 115 -8.36 16.51 -4.69
C MET A 115 -6.91 16.06 -4.56
N ALA A 116 -6.48 15.03 -5.28
CA ALA A 116 -5.08 14.61 -5.29
C ALA A 116 -4.17 15.62 -5.99
N THR A 117 -4.66 16.31 -7.01
CA THR A 117 -3.90 17.25 -7.85
C THR A 117 -4.12 18.72 -7.55
N GLY A 118 -5.26 19.09 -6.96
CA GLY A 118 -5.64 20.46 -6.58
C GLY A 118 -4.80 21.06 -5.46
N ALA A 119 -5.08 22.28 -5.05
CA ALA A 119 -4.36 22.98 -3.98
C ALA A 119 -4.88 22.63 -2.57
N SER A 120 -6.18 22.28 -2.45
CA SER A 120 -6.84 21.99 -1.16
C SER A 120 -6.29 20.72 -0.50
N PRO A 121 -6.34 20.57 0.83
CA PRO A 121 -6.05 19.31 1.53
C PRO A 121 -6.93 18.17 0.99
N ASN A 122 -6.43 16.92 1.11
CA ASN A 122 -7.12 15.73 0.62
C ASN A 122 -7.25 14.62 1.69
N THR A 123 -7.12 14.96 2.95
CA THR A 123 -6.98 13.98 4.05
C THR A 123 -8.15 13.01 4.15
N ASP A 124 -9.38 13.49 3.95
CA ASP A 124 -10.64 12.74 4.01
C ASP A 124 -10.99 11.95 2.75
N CYS A 125 -10.31 12.25 1.64
CA CYS A 125 -10.60 11.66 0.33
C CYS A 125 -9.35 11.13 -0.40
N CYS A 126 -8.26 10.87 0.33
CA CYS A 126 -7.05 10.27 -0.24
C CYS A 126 -7.01 8.75 0.01
N LEU A 127 -6.27 8.07 -0.85
CA LEU A 127 -5.88 6.69 -0.59
C LEU A 127 -4.87 6.63 0.55
N LYS A 128 -5.02 5.63 1.42
CA LYS A 128 -4.14 5.36 2.54
C LYS A 128 -3.51 3.98 2.39
N GLY A 129 -2.25 3.84 2.75
CA GLY A 129 -1.57 2.56 2.82
C GLY A 129 -2.10 1.73 4.00
N VAL A 130 -2.18 0.43 3.83
CA VAL A 130 -2.51 -0.53 4.88
C VAL A 130 -1.26 -1.30 5.24
N VAL A 131 -0.96 -1.41 6.53
CA VAL A 131 0.10 -2.28 7.04
C VAL A 131 -0.31 -3.73 6.82
N CYS A 132 0.41 -4.43 5.95
CA CYS A 132 0.20 -5.86 5.69
C CYS A 132 1.42 -6.65 6.15
N GLU A 133 1.19 -7.77 6.80
CA GLU A 133 2.27 -8.70 7.12
C GLU A 133 2.85 -9.31 5.84
N ARG A 134 4.16 -9.54 5.85
CA ARG A 134 4.86 -10.16 4.71
C ARG A 134 4.62 -11.67 4.70
N ASP A 135 4.35 -12.17 3.51
CA ASP A 135 4.49 -13.55 3.06
C ASP A 135 4.14 -14.64 4.09
N ARG A 136 2.84 -14.86 4.27
CA ARG A 136 2.31 -16.08 4.92
C ARG A 136 2.22 -17.26 3.94
N PHE A 137 2.53 -17.04 2.65
CA PHE A 137 2.44 -18.11 1.66
C PHE A 137 3.72 -18.92 1.64
N ASP A 138 3.58 -20.21 1.95
CA ASP A 138 4.68 -21.16 1.89
C ASP A 138 4.87 -21.68 0.46
N PHE A 139 5.82 -21.09 -0.26
CA PHE A 139 6.15 -21.50 -1.62
C PHE A 139 6.83 -22.88 -1.67
N ASP A 140 7.45 -23.35 -0.60
CA ASP A 140 8.12 -24.65 -0.56
C ASP A 140 7.09 -25.79 -0.44
N ALA A 141 5.99 -25.56 0.28
CA ALA A 141 4.84 -26.46 0.33
C ALA A 141 4.04 -26.52 -0.99
N HIS A 142 4.25 -25.54 -1.89
CA HIS A 142 3.54 -25.41 -3.16
C HIS A 142 4.54 -25.30 -4.33
N PRO A 143 5.21 -26.42 -4.71
CA PRO A 143 6.22 -26.39 -5.77
C PRO A 143 5.61 -25.95 -7.10
N ARG A 144 6.34 -25.12 -7.83
CA ARG A 144 5.93 -24.66 -9.15
C ARG A 144 5.86 -25.84 -10.13
N PRO A 145 4.79 -26.00 -10.91
CA PRO A 145 4.77 -26.95 -12.01
C PRO A 145 5.87 -26.55 -13.02
N ARG A 146 6.74 -27.51 -13.36
CA ARG A 146 7.86 -27.30 -14.29
C ARG A 146 7.48 -27.81 -15.68
N HIS A 147 6.46 -27.20 -16.29
CA HIS A 147 6.08 -27.52 -17.67
C HIS A 147 7.11 -27.00 -18.67
N SER A 148 7.31 -27.75 -19.75
CA SER A 148 8.09 -27.28 -20.89
C SER A 148 7.36 -26.13 -21.59
N TRP A 149 8.10 -25.25 -22.26
CA TRP A 149 7.49 -24.15 -23.02
C TRP A 149 6.51 -24.67 -24.10
N GLN A 150 6.79 -25.81 -24.68
CA GLN A 150 5.94 -26.45 -25.70
C GLN A 150 4.58 -26.91 -25.15
N GLN A 151 4.49 -27.13 -23.85
CA GLN A 151 3.26 -27.57 -23.17
C GLN A 151 2.58 -26.43 -22.38
N THR A 152 3.18 -25.25 -22.37
CA THR A 152 2.66 -24.12 -21.59
C THR A 152 1.50 -23.46 -22.31
N VAL A 153 0.36 -23.39 -21.65
CA VAL A 153 -0.80 -22.59 -22.06
C VAL A 153 -0.87 -21.35 -21.20
N ILE A 154 -0.81 -20.17 -21.83
CA ILE A 154 -0.89 -18.88 -21.17
C ILE A 154 -2.29 -18.30 -21.42
N TYR A 155 -3.00 -17.96 -20.34
CA TYR A 155 -4.29 -17.31 -20.39
C TYR A 155 -4.19 -15.93 -19.72
N GLU A 156 -4.26 -14.87 -20.51
CA GLU A 156 -4.29 -13.50 -19.99
C GLU A 156 -5.73 -13.10 -19.66
N LEU A 157 -5.95 -12.57 -18.46
CA LEU A 157 -7.27 -12.12 -18.03
C LEU A 157 -7.20 -10.82 -17.21
N HIS A 158 -8.28 -10.07 -17.25
CA HIS A 158 -8.49 -8.94 -16.36
C HIS A 158 -9.34 -9.39 -15.17
N VAL A 159 -8.78 -9.39 -13.94
CA VAL A 159 -9.43 -9.91 -12.73
C VAL A 159 -10.83 -9.34 -12.54
N GLY A 160 -10.97 -8.00 -12.64
CA GLY A 160 -12.27 -7.33 -12.49
C GLY A 160 -13.30 -7.69 -13.56
N GLY A 161 -12.87 -8.02 -14.77
CA GLY A 161 -13.77 -8.38 -15.89
C GLY A 161 -14.15 -9.85 -15.92
N PHE A 162 -13.23 -10.73 -15.57
CA PHE A 162 -13.32 -12.18 -15.78
C PHE A 162 -14.56 -12.84 -15.14
N THR A 163 -14.94 -12.41 -13.94
CA THR A 163 -16.08 -12.98 -13.21
C THR A 163 -17.19 -11.99 -12.91
N ARG A 164 -17.17 -10.79 -13.51
CA ARG A 164 -18.14 -9.72 -13.20
C ARG A 164 -19.58 -10.04 -13.60
N ARG A 165 -19.76 -10.78 -14.67
CA ARG A 165 -21.09 -11.13 -15.20
C ARG A 165 -21.88 -12.02 -14.23
N SER A 166 -23.21 -11.86 -14.22
CA SER A 166 -24.10 -12.65 -13.37
C SER A 166 -24.13 -14.14 -13.69
N ASP A 167 -23.83 -14.48 -14.94
CA ASP A 167 -23.75 -15.86 -15.45
C ASP A 167 -22.37 -16.50 -15.32
N SER A 168 -21.44 -15.85 -14.62
CA SER A 168 -20.09 -16.37 -14.38
C SER A 168 -20.05 -17.63 -13.49
N GLY A 169 -21.13 -17.93 -12.78
CA GLY A 169 -21.18 -19.01 -11.79
C GLY A 169 -20.44 -18.70 -10.48
N VAL A 170 -20.05 -17.44 -10.26
CA VAL A 170 -19.37 -16.96 -9.04
C VAL A 170 -20.36 -16.18 -8.18
N ALA A 171 -20.30 -16.37 -6.87
CA ALA A 171 -21.12 -15.66 -5.89
C ALA A 171 -20.98 -14.13 -6.06
N PRO A 172 -22.06 -13.33 -5.96
CA PRO A 172 -22.06 -11.89 -6.25
C PRO A 172 -20.96 -11.10 -5.54
N GLU A 173 -20.71 -11.39 -4.26
CA GLU A 173 -19.72 -10.73 -3.43
C GLU A 173 -18.26 -11.05 -3.80
N ARG A 174 -18.05 -12.11 -4.58
CA ARG A 174 -16.72 -12.53 -5.04
C ARG A 174 -16.46 -12.16 -6.51
N ARG A 175 -17.49 -11.69 -7.23
CA ARG A 175 -17.36 -11.32 -8.64
C ARG A 175 -16.40 -10.15 -8.83
N GLY A 176 -15.54 -10.25 -9.83
CA GLY A 176 -14.56 -9.23 -10.14
C GLY A 176 -13.41 -9.10 -9.12
N THR A 177 -13.22 -10.07 -8.25
CA THR A 177 -12.16 -10.13 -7.25
C THR A 177 -11.20 -11.30 -7.50
N LEU A 178 -10.05 -11.30 -6.82
CA LEU A 178 -9.12 -12.45 -6.81
C LEU A 178 -9.79 -13.71 -6.27
N LEU A 179 -10.71 -13.59 -5.30
CA LEU A 179 -11.48 -14.74 -4.80
C LEU A 179 -12.35 -15.34 -5.91
N GLY A 180 -12.95 -14.52 -6.76
CA GLY A 180 -13.68 -15.00 -7.93
C GLY A 180 -12.79 -15.70 -8.96
N VAL A 181 -11.53 -15.27 -9.12
CA VAL A 181 -10.56 -16.00 -9.95
C VAL A 181 -10.23 -17.36 -9.34
N ILE A 182 -10.09 -17.45 -8.02
CA ILE A 182 -9.86 -18.72 -7.31
C ILE A 182 -11.01 -19.70 -7.60
N ASP A 183 -12.26 -19.25 -7.57
CA ASP A 183 -13.42 -20.09 -7.89
C ASP A 183 -13.39 -20.62 -9.32
N LYS A 184 -12.69 -19.93 -10.23
CA LYS A 184 -12.51 -20.32 -11.64
C LYS A 184 -11.26 -21.14 -11.92
N ILE A 185 -10.44 -21.46 -10.95
CA ILE A 185 -9.25 -22.30 -11.15
C ILE A 185 -9.61 -23.66 -11.79
N PRO A 186 -10.67 -24.39 -11.36
CA PRO A 186 -11.05 -25.64 -12.04
C PRO A 186 -11.32 -25.44 -13.54
N TYR A 187 -12.07 -24.41 -13.89
CA TYR A 187 -12.35 -24.06 -15.30
C TYR A 187 -11.06 -23.76 -16.09
N LEU A 188 -10.14 -22.99 -15.51
CA LEU A 188 -8.85 -22.69 -16.16
C LEU A 188 -8.00 -23.96 -16.36
N LYS A 189 -8.02 -24.87 -15.39
CA LYS A 189 -7.34 -26.17 -15.49
C LYS A 189 -7.96 -27.04 -16.61
N ASP A 190 -9.27 -27.07 -16.73
CA ASP A 190 -9.97 -27.82 -17.80
C ASP A 190 -9.66 -27.26 -19.18
N LEU A 191 -9.36 -25.97 -19.30
CA LEU A 191 -8.84 -25.35 -20.52
C LEU A 191 -7.37 -25.70 -20.80
N GLY A 192 -6.66 -26.34 -19.88
CA GLY A 192 -5.26 -26.69 -20.01
C GLY A 192 -4.27 -25.58 -19.58
N VAL A 193 -4.74 -24.55 -18.90
CA VAL A 193 -3.90 -23.45 -18.39
C VAL A 193 -2.97 -23.96 -17.28
#